data_e0def48078ea71df7eeb276ab72864a8
#
_entry.id   e0def48078ea71df7eeb276ab72864a8
#
_cell.length_a   1.000
_cell.length_b   1.000
_cell.length_c   1.000
_cell.angle_alpha   90.00
_cell.angle_beta   90.00
_cell.angle_gamma   90.00
#
_symmetry.space_group_name_H-M   'P 1'
#
loop_
_entity.id
_entity.type
_entity.pdbx_description
1 polymer ?
#
loop_
_entity_poly.entity_id
_entity_poly.type
_entity_poly.pdbx_seq_one_letter_code
_entity_poly.pdbx_strand_id
1 'polypeptide(L)'
;MFDALSDRLESAWKKLRGQDKISQSNIQDALREVRRALLEADVNLQVVKDFISEVETKAQGAEVITGVRPDQQFIKIVYDELVQVMGEENIPLAEVEGKTTIVLMAGLQGTGKTTATAKLALHLRKLNRSCLLVATDVYRPAAIEQLLTLGKQIDVPVFELGSDADPVEIARQGVEHARAEGINTVIVDTAGRLQIDQDMMAELSRIKSTIEPDETLLVVDSMTGQEAANLTRTFHDQIGITGAILTKLDGDSRGGAALSVRQISGAPIKFVGVGEKVEALQPFYPERMASRILGMGDVLTLVEKAQEEIDLADAEQMQEKILSAKFDFTDFLKQLRLMKNMGSLGGIMKLIPGMGKLSDDQLKQGETQLKRCEAMINSMTKQERRNPDLLASSPSRRRRIASGAGYRESDVSKLVGDFQKMRSLMQQMGQGKFPGMPGMFGGGVMGNPLVAGNRPAPGWRGYPGGVPPTKKKKKEKKKKGFGTL
;
A
#
# COMPACT_ATOMS: atom_id res chain seq x y z
N MET A 1 -0.66 -8.27 6.46
CA MET A 1 0.03 -7.06 7.00
C MET A 1 -0.79 -6.52 8.14
N PHE A 2 -0.26 -6.46 9.35
CA PHE A 2 -0.89 -5.96 10.59
C PHE A 2 -2.19 -6.64 11.06
N ASP A 3 -2.57 -7.78 10.50
CA ASP A 3 -3.88 -8.39 10.77
C ASP A 3 -4.08 -8.73 12.26
N ALA A 4 -3.05 -9.30 12.90
CA ALA A 4 -3.11 -9.63 14.33
C ALA A 4 -3.23 -8.38 15.22
N LEU A 5 -2.49 -7.32 14.89
CA LEU A 5 -2.55 -6.06 15.63
C LEU A 5 -3.90 -5.37 15.43
N SER A 6 -4.38 -5.30 14.18
CA SER A 6 -5.68 -4.69 13.85
C SER A 6 -6.85 -5.40 14.56
N ASP A 7 -6.87 -6.72 14.58
CA ASP A 7 -7.93 -7.51 15.25
C ASP A 7 -7.95 -7.26 16.76
N ARG A 8 -6.77 -7.15 17.38
CA ARG A 8 -6.65 -6.83 18.81
C ARG A 8 -7.14 -5.43 19.13
N LEU A 9 -6.73 -4.45 18.33
CA LEU A 9 -7.19 -3.06 18.49
C LEU A 9 -8.70 -2.95 18.23
N GLU A 10 -9.26 -3.63 17.22
CA GLU A 10 -10.71 -3.66 16.99
C GLU A 10 -11.47 -4.24 18.21
N SER A 11 -10.89 -5.23 18.86
CA SER A 11 -11.48 -5.81 20.10
C SER A 11 -11.47 -4.81 21.25
N ALA A 12 -10.41 -3.98 21.38
CA ALA A 12 -10.35 -2.89 22.35
C ALA A 12 -11.41 -1.81 22.07
N TRP A 13 -11.59 -1.44 20.79
CA TRP A 13 -12.60 -0.46 20.38
C TRP A 13 -14.04 -0.95 20.62
N LYS A 14 -14.32 -2.24 20.45
CA LYS A 14 -15.65 -2.81 20.74
C LYS A 14 -16.04 -2.67 22.20
N LYS A 15 -15.07 -2.72 23.12
CA LYS A 15 -15.33 -2.53 24.56
C LYS A 15 -15.69 -1.07 24.90
N LEU A 16 -15.18 -0.10 24.11
CA LEU A 16 -15.51 1.32 24.27
C LEU A 16 -16.86 1.69 23.62
N ARG A 17 -17.28 0.95 22.59
CA ARG A 17 -18.57 1.17 21.92
C ARG A 17 -19.73 0.90 22.86
N GLY A 18 -20.63 1.86 22.98
CA GLY A 18 -21.84 1.75 23.82
C GLY A 18 -21.72 2.42 25.19
N GLN A 19 -20.65 3.16 25.44
CA GLN A 19 -20.51 3.98 26.64
C GLN A 19 -20.80 5.44 26.31
N ASP A 20 -21.77 6.03 27.01
CA ASP A 20 -22.24 7.40 26.77
C ASP A 20 -21.24 8.48 27.20
N LYS A 21 -20.23 8.12 28.03
CA LYS A 21 -19.19 9.03 28.51
C LYS A 21 -17.83 8.33 28.58
N ILE A 22 -16.77 9.02 28.20
CA ILE A 22 -15.41 8.61 28.52
C ILE A 22 -15.23 8.87 30.03
N SER A 23 -15.14 7.81 30.81
CA SER A 23 -14.65 7.88 32.19
C SER A 23 -13.16 7.55 32.22
N GLN A 24 -12.46 8.06 33.23
CA GLN A 24 -11.04 7.74 33.44
C GLN A 24 -10.78 6.23 33.51
N SER A 25 -11.71 5.46 34.09
CA SER A 25 -11.68 4.00 34.16
C SER A 25 -11.74 3.35 32.78
N ASN A 26 -12.60 3.85 31.88
CA ASN A 26 -12.77 3.28 30.53
C ASN A 26 -11.55 3.55 29.63
N ILE A 27 -10.91 4.74 29.80
CA ILE A 27 -9.64 5.06 29.11
C ILE A 27 -8.56 4.09 29.57
N GLN A 28 -8.41 3.86 30.87
CA GLN A 28 -7.38 2.96 31.39
C GLN A 28 -7.57 1.52 30.93
N ASP A 29 -8.80 1.03 30.86
CA ASP A 29 -9.09 -0.31 30.34
C ASP A 29 -8.76 -0.41 28.84
N ALA A 30 -9.10 0.61 28.04
CA ALA A 30 -8.74 0.66 26.64
C ALA A 30 -7.22 0.76 26.43
N LEU A 31 -6.52 1.61 27.19
CA LEU A 31 -5.06 1.73 27.15
C LEU A 31 -4.37 0.42 27.54
N ARG A 32 -4.92 -0.34 28.48
CA ARG A 32 -4.39 -1.66 28.85
C ARG A 32 -4.49 -2.65 27.68
N GLU A 33 -5.60 -2.66 26.95
CA GLU A 33 -5.76 -3.51 25.77
C GLU A 33 -4.87 -3.05 24.60
N VAL A 34 -4.75 -1.74 24.36
CA VAL A 34 -3.84 -1.19 23.35
C VAL A 34 -2.39 -1.57 23.68
N ARG A 35 -1.97 -1.38 24.94
CA ARG A 35 -0.63 -1.78 25.39
C ARG A 35 -0.36 -3.26 25.16
N ARG A 36 -1.36 -4.11 25.49
CA ARG A 36 -1.25 -5.53 25.27
C ARG A 36 -1.14 -5.87 23.78
N ALA A 37 -1.96 -5.24 22.94
CA ALA A 37 -1.93 -5.44 21.50
C ALA A 37 -0.56 -5.07 20.89
N LEU A 38 0.03 -3.95 21.30
CA LEU A 38 1.35 -3.53 20.86
C LEU A 38 2.47 -4.47 21.31
N LEU A 39 2.42 -4.96 22.54
CA LEU A 39 3.40 -5.94 23.05
C LEU A 39 3.28 -7.30 22.33
N GLU A 40 2.06 -7.78 22.08
CA GLU A 40 1.80 -9.00 21.31
C GLU A 40 2.21 -8.84 19.84
N ALA A 41 2.19 -7.59 19.32
CA ALA A 41 2.71 -7.24 18.01
C ALA A 41 4.25 -7.11 17.96
N ASP A 42 4.93 -7.44 19.05
CA ASP A 42 6.40 -7.40 19.15
C ASP A 42 7.00 -5.98 18.99
N VAL A 43 6.24 -4.95 19.42
CA VAL A 43 6.74 -3.58 19.50
C VAL A 43 7.69 -3.46 20.69
N ASN A 44 8.76 -2.68 20.53
CA ASN A 44 9.72 -2.45 21.61
C ASN A 44 9.05 -1.89 22.87
N LEU A 45 9.44 -2.42 24.04
CA LEU A 45 8.83 -2.08 25.33
C LEU A 45 8.89 -0.58 25.67
N GLN A 46 10.00 0.10 25.34
CA GLN A 46 10.13 1.53 25.61
C GLN A 46 9.17 2.33 24.71
N VAL A 47 9.11 1.98 23.42
CA VAL A 47 8.16 2.61 22.47
C VAL A 47 6.71 2.42 22.95
N VAL A 48 6.35 1.24 23.45
CA VAL A 48 5.00 0.99 23.99
C VAL A 48 4.72 1.85 25.22
N LYS A 49 5.69 2.00 26.12
CA LYS A 49 5.51 2.83 27.32
C LYS A 49 5.29 4.31 26.96
N ASP A 50 6.13 4.84 26.08
CA ASP A 50 6.08 6.23 25.65
C ASP A 50 4.76 6.48 24.91
N PHE A 51 4.38 5.61 23.97
CA PHE A 51 3.12 5.66 23.24
C PHE A 51 1.90 5.70 24.18
N ILE A 52 1.82 4.79 25.15
CA ILE A 52 0.70 4.72 26.10
C ILE A 52 0.64 5.98 26.97
N SER A 53 1.78 6.49 27.42
CA SER A 53 1.87 7.73 28.21
C SER A 53 1.36 8.94 27.45
N GLU A 54 1.76 9.08 26.16
CA GLU A 54 1.32 10.17 25.29
C GLU A 54 -0.18 10.08 24.99
N VAL A 55 -0.68 8.91 24.64
CA VAL A 55 -2.12 8.69 24.41
C VAL A 55 -2.93 9.00 25.68
N GLU A 56 -2.47 8.57 26.85
CA GLU A 56 -3.13 8.85 28.12
C GLU A 56 -3.19 10.35 28.38
N THR A 57 -2.07 11.07 28.22
CA THR A 57 -1.97 12.51 28.42
C THR A 57 -2.92 13.27 27.48
N LYS A 58 -2.91 12.91 26.19
CA LYS A 58 -3.79 13.50 25.18
C LYS A 58 -5.27 13.18 25.42
N ALA A 59 -5.58 11.97 25.89
CA ALA A 59 -6.95 11.57 26.19
C ALA A 59 -7.52 12.23 27.44
N GLN A 60 -6.70 12.46 28.47
CA GLN A 60 -7.11 13.19 29.69
C GLN A 60 -7.26 14.70 29.47
N GLY A 61 -6.47 15.29 28.57
CA GLY A 61 -6.54 16.70 28.21
C GLY A 61 -7.59 17.05 27.16
N ALA A 62 -8.20 16.05 26.53
CA ALA A 62 -9.15 16.29 25.46
C ALA A 62 -10.54 16.64 25.99
N GLU A 63 -11.01 17.88 25.72
CA GLU A 63 -12.41 18.24 25.91
C GLU A 63 -13.29 17.38 24.99
N VAL A 64 -14.41 16.86 25.53
CA VAL A 64 -15.38 16.09 24.75
C VAL A 64 -15.98 17.00 23.69
N ILE A 65 -15.63 16.75 22.42
CA ILE A 65 -16.13 17.54 21.30
C ILE A 65 -17.63 17.25 21.13
N THR A 66 -18.46 18.29 21.27
CA THR A 66 -19.91 18.15 21.12
C THR A 66 -20.25 17.60 19.73
N GLY A 67 -20.92 16.44 19.69
CA GLY A 67 -21.33 15.77 18.44
C GLY A 67 -20.38 14.67 17.94
N VAL A 68 -19.24 14.46 18.60
CA VAL A 68 -18.33 13.33 18.32
C VAL A 68 -18.47 12.30 19.45
N ARG A 69 -18.59 11.03 19.06
CA ARG A 69 -18.67 9.97 20.06
C ARG A 69 -17.31 9.76 20.75
N PRO A 70 -17.32 9.48 22.06
CA PRO A 70 -16.10 9.29 22.82
C PRO A 70 -15.14 8.24 22.25
N ASP A 71 -15.68 7.11 21.77
CA ASP A 71 -14.88 6.06 21.12
C ASP A 71 -14.17 6.56 19.85
N GLN A 72 -14.83 7.41 19.06
CA GLN A 72 -14.23 7.99 17.85
C GLN A 72 -13.10 8.98 18.18
N GLN A 73 -13.30 9.79 19.23
CA GLN A 73 -12.28 10.72 19.69
C GLN A 73 -11.04 10.00 20.20
N PHE A 74 -11.21 8.92 20.98
CA PHE A 74 -10.09 8.10 21.46
C PHE A 74 -9.35 7.40 20.30
N ILE A 75 -10.07 6.83 19.33
CA ILE A 75 -9.46 6.23 18.13
C ILE A 75 -8.64 7.28 17.35
N LYS A 76 -9.14 8.51 17.24
CA LYS A 76 -8.41 9.61 16.60
C LYS A 76 -7.10 9.93 17.32
N ILE A 77 -7.10 10.00 18.65
CA ILE A 77 -5.89 10.23 19.46
C ILE A 77 -4.88 9.11 19.23
N VAL A 78 -5.31 7.85 19.23
CA VAL A 78 -4.43 6.70 18.96
C VAL A 78 -3.90 6.74 17.53
N TYR A 79 -4.72 7.13 16.56
CA TYR A 79 -4.31 7.30 15.16
C TYR A 79 -3.20 8.34 15.03
N ASP A 80 -3.41 9.53 15.61
CA ASP A 80 -2.45 10.63 15.54
C ASP A 80 -1.13 10.25 16.18
N GLU A 81 -1.18 9.54 17.31
CA GLU A 81 0.02 9.07 17.99
C GLU A 81 0.75 7.98 17.17
N LEU A 82 0.03 7.07 16.52
CA LEU A 82 0.64 6.10 15.60
C LEU A 82 1.37 6.80 14.45
N VAL A 83 0.75 7.83 13.85
CA VAL A 83 1.38 8.62 12.79
C VAL A 83 2.64 9.30 13.30
N GLN A 84 2.59 9.91 14.48
CA GLN A 84 3.73 10.60 15.11
C GLN A 84 4.89 9.66 15.38
N VAL A 85 4.63 8.49 15.96
CA VAL A 85 5.66 7.47 16.24
C VAL A 85 6.33 6.94 14.95
N MET A 86 5.56 6.80 13.86
CA MET A 86 6.07 6.37 12.56
C MET A 86 6.73 7.46 11.73
N GLY A 87 6.56 8.75 12.12
CA GLY A 87 7.32 9.82 11.51
C GLY A 87 6.56 10.93 10.80
N GLU A 88 5.27 11.06 11.04
CA GLU A 88 4.40 12.13 10.52
C GLU A 88 4.28 12.18 9.00
N GLU A 89 5.41 12.27 8.27
CA GLU A 89 5.44 12.46 6.83
C GLU A 89 6.28 11.40 6.11
N ASN A 90 5.98 11.18 4.83
CA ASN A 90 6.84 10.41 3.95
C ASN A 90 8.11 11.20 3.66
N ILE A 91 9.27 10.56 3.86
CA ILE A 91 10.58 11.13 3.53
C ILE A 91 11.07 10.47 2.24
N PRO A 92 11.02 11.15 1.10
CA PRO A 92 11.43 10.57 -0.18
C PRO A 92 12.92 10.28 -0.22
N LEU A 93 13.33 9.51 -1.24
CA LEU A 93 14.75 9.31 -1.54
C LEU A 93 15.37 10.65 -1.98
N ALA A 94 16.57 10.94 -1.52
CA ALA A 94 17.31 12.12 -1.97
C ALA A 94 17.45 12.13 -3.51
N GLU A 95 17.34 13.31 -4.08
CA GLU A 95 17.59 13.56 -5.48
C GLU A 95 18.54 14.74 -5.61
N VAL A 96 19.68 14.51 -6.25
CA VAL A 96 20.70 15.56 -6.44
C VAL A 96 20.58 16.09 -7.87
N GLU A 97 20.09 17.32 -8.02
CA GLU A 97 19.93 17.92 -9.35
C GLU A 97 21.28 18.05 -10.06
N GLY A 98 21.31 17.61 -11.32
CA GLY A 98 22.49 17.73 -12.18
C GLY A 98 23.67 16.81 -11.83
N LYS A 99 23.50 15.89 -10.87
CA LYS A 99 24.52 14.92 -10.49
C LYS A 99 23.91 13.52 -10.35
N THR A 100 24.78 12.51 -10.41
CA THR A 100 24.38 11.12 -10.09
C THR A 100 24.12 10.97 -8.60
N THR A 101 22.92 10.59 -8.22
CA THR A 101 22.57 10.25 -6.83
C THR A 101 23.11 8.86 -6.49
N ILE A 102 23.84 8.73 -5.40
CA ILE A 102 24.48 7.49 -4.99
C ILE A 102 23.75 6.91 -3.77
N VAL A 103 23.24 5.70 -3.91
CA VAL A 103 22.51 4.97 -2.87
C VAL A 103 23.31 3.74 -2.46
N LEU A 104 23.67 3.65 -1.19
CA LEU A 104 24.34 2.48 -0.59
C LEU A 104 23.29 1.63 0.13
N MET A 105 23.19 0.34 -0.23
CA MET A 105 22.30 -0.63 0.41
C MET A 105 23.07 -1.43 1.46
N ALA A 106 22.64 -1.35 2.71
CA ALA A 106 23.24 -2.06 3.84
C ALA A 106 22.24 -3.01 4.51
N GLY A 107 22.71 -3.98 5.30
CA GLY A 107 21.85 -4.88 6.09
C GLY A 107 22.38 -6.29 6.21
N LEU A 108 21.75 -7.12 7.05
CA LEU A 108 22.16 -8.49 7.28
C LEU A 108 21.81 -9.43 6.12
N GLN A 109 22.38 -10.62 6.14
CA GLN A 109 22.04 -11.68 5.20
C GLN A 109 20.56 -12.10 5.36
N GLY A 110 19.88 -12.34 4.24
CA GLY A 110 18.50 -12.79 4.24
C GLY A 110 17.44 -11.69 4.45
N THR A 111 17.85 -10.43 4.70
CA THR A 111 16.91 -9.31 4.82
C THR A 111 16.31 -8.86 3.48
N GLY A 112 16.83 -9.39 2.37
CA GLY A 112 16.30 -9.08 1.04
C GLY A 112 16.95 -7.87 0.35
N LYS A 113 18.22 -7.52 0.68
CA LYS A 113 18.95 -6.39 0.08
C LYS A 113 18.94 -6.42 -1.44
N THR A 114 19.48 -7.46 -2.05
CA THR A 114 19.56 -7.62 -3.52
C THR A 114 18.20 -7.49 -4.19
N THR A 115 17.16 -8.07 -3.58
CA THR A 115 15.78 -7.92 -4.08
C THR A 115 15.27 -6.49 -3.89
N ALA A 116 15.55 -5.85 -2.75
CA ALA A 116 15.15 -4.46 -2.49
C ALA A 116 15.88 -3.49 -3.42
N THR A 117 17.14 -3.75 -3.74
CA THR A 117 17.95 -3.01 -4.74
C THR A 117 17.26 -3.01 -6.09
N ALA A 118 16.86 -4.17 -6.60
CA ALA A 118 16.14 -4.26 -7.88
C ALA A 118 14.75 -3.61 -7.81
N LYS A 119 14.00 -3.79 -6.72
CA LYS A 119 12.69 -3.14 -6.52
C LYS A 119 12.80 -1.62 -6.50
N LEU A 120 13.82 -1.08 -5.82
CA LEU A 120 14.07 0.36 -5.75
C LEU A 120 14.41 0.90 -7.14
N ALA A 121 15.28 0.23 -7.90
CA ALA A 121 15.61 0.62 -9.27
C ALA A 121 14.37 0.63 -10.17
N LEU A 122 13.51 -0.38 -10.09
CA LEU A 122 12.26 -0.40 -10.85
C LEU A 122 11.31 0.74 -10.44
N HIS A 123 11.22 1.04 -9.14
CA HIS A 123 10.43 2.17 -8.64
C HIS A 123 10.95 3.51 -9.19
N LEU A 124 12.26 3.74 -9.15
CA LEU A 124 12.88 4.97 -9.68
C LEU A 124 12.74 5.10 -11.20
N ARG A 125 12.83 3.98 -11.93
CA ARG A 125 12.61 3.95 -13.37
C ARG A 125 11.18 4.36 -13.75
N LYS A 126 10.18 3.94 -12.98
CA LYS A 126 8.78 4.41 -13.15
C LYS A 126 8.63 5.93 -12.96
N LEU A 127 9.54 6.53 -12.19
CA LEU A 127 9.66 7.98 -12.02
C LEU A 127 10.57 8.65 -13.08
N ASN A 128 10.88 7.92 -14.18
CA ASN A 128 11.75 8.37 -15.27
C ASN A 128 13.21 8.66 -14.86
N ARG A 129 13.71 8.01 -13.80
CA ARG A 129 15.13 8.10 -13.41
C ARG A 129 15.90 6.92 -13.99
N SER A 130 17.00 7.19 -14.72
CA SER A 130 17.92 6.13 -15.14
C SER A 130 18.69 5.59 -13.95
N CYS A 131 18.90 4.26 -13.91
CA CYS A 131 19.54 3.59 -12.78
C CYS A 131 20.66 2.67 -13.26
N LEU A 132 21.72 2.54 -12.43
CA LEU A 132 22.75 1.52 -12.53
C LEU A 132 22.79 0.74 -11.21
N LEU A 133 22.78 -0.59 -11.27
CA LEU A 133 23.01 -1.45 -10.12
C LEU A 133 24.49 -1.82 -10.04
N VAL A 134 25.09 -1.84 -8.85
CA VAL A 134 26.49 -2.20 -8.65
C VAL A 134 26.55 -3.40 -7.70
N ALA A 135 27.12 -4.53 -8.16
CA ALA A 135 27.19 -5.78 -7.41
C ALA A 135 28.49 -5.85 -6.61
N THR A 136 28.43 -5.53 -5.30
CA THR A 136 29.62 -5.61 -4.43
C THR A 136 29.59 -6.79 -3.45
N ASP A 137 28.57 -7.69 -3.51
CA ASP A 137 28.57 -8.95 -2.74
C ASP A 137 29.42 -10.02 -3.45
N VAL A 138 30.73 -9.86 -3.38
CA VAL A 138 31.72 -10.77 -4.02
C VAL A 138 31.86 -12.09 -3.28
N TYR A 139 31.46 -12.17 -2.02
CA TYR A 139 31.61 -13.36 -1.18
C TYR A 139 30.64 -14.48 -1.56
N ARG A 140 29.61 -14.14 -2.32
CA ARG A 140 28.57 -15.06 -2.80
C ARG A 140 28.39 -14.91 -4.31
N PRO A 141 29.04 -15.74 -5.13
CA PRO A 141 28.89 -15.66 -6.60
C PRO A 141 27.44 -15.70 -7.06
N ALA A 142 26.60 -16.47 -6.38
CA ALA A 142 25.16 -16.50 -6.65
C ALA A 142 24.45 -15.17 -6.39
N ALA A 143 24.98 -14.26 -5.56
CA ALA A 143 24.39 -12.94 -5.35
C ALA A 143 24.61 -12.02 -6.56
N ILE A 144 25.79 -12.07 -7.16
CA ILE A 144 26.10 -11.34 -8.41
C ILE A 144 25.18 -11.84 -9.53
N GLU A 145 25.07 -13.16 -9.72
CA GLU A 145 24.18 -13.76 -10.72
C GLU A 145 22.70 -13.40 -10.48
N GLN A 146 22.30 -13.36 -9.22
CA GLN A 146 20.94 -12.93 -8.83
C GLN A 146 20.69 -11.49 -9.23
N LEU A 147 21.62 -10.57 -8.93
CA LEU A 147 21.47 -9.15 -9.29
C LEU A 147 21.45 -8.96 -10.81
N LEU A 148 22.31 -9.67 -11.55
CA LEU A 148 22.32 -9.69 -13.02
C LEU A 148 20.99 -10.17 -13.60
N THR A 149 20.42 -11.23 -13.03
CA THR A 149 19.11 -11.76 -13.45
C THR A 149 17.98 -10.77 -13.18
N LEU A 150 17.96 -10.16 -12.00
CA LEU A 150 17.00 -9.14 -11.64
C LEU A 150 17.15 -7.88 -12.52
N GLY A 151 18.39 -7.43 -12.77
CA GLY A 151 18.66 -6.31 -13.65
C GLY A 151 18.11 -6.54 -15.07
N LYS A 152 18.33 -7.73 -15.64
CA LYS A 152 17.74 -8.12 -16.93
C LYS A 152 16.21 -8.14 -16.89
N GLN A 153 15.62 -8.64 -15.81
CA GLN A 153 14.16 -8.70 -15.66
C GLN A 153 13.51 -7.32 -15.65
N ILE A 154 14.17 -6.34 -15.02
CA ILE A 154 13.67 -4.97 -14.91
C ILE A 154 14.25 -4.02 -15.95
N ASP A 155 15.08 -4.51 -16.88
CA ASP A 155 15.77 -3.75 -17.92
C ASP A 155 16.58 -2.57 -17.33
N VAL A 156 17.43 -2.88 -16.33
CA VAL A 156 18.37 -1.97 -15.68
C VAL A 156 19.77 -2.57 -15.76
N PRO A 157 20.79 -1.80 -16.21
CA PRO A 157 22.16 -2.27 -16.30
C PRO A 157 22.74 -2.59 -14.93
N VAL A 158 23.62 -3.60 -14.87
CA VAL A 158 24.34 -4.01 -13.68
C VAL A 158 25.83 -3.93 -13.96
N PHE A 159 26.58 -3.25 -13.10
CA PHE A 159 28.03 -3.18 -13.09
C PHE A 159 28.60 -4.20 -12.13
N GLU A 160 29.55 -5.01 -12.56
CA GLU A 160 30.26 -6.01 -11.77
C GLU A 160 31.70 -6.19 -12.28
N LEU A 161 32.60 -6.68 -11.44
CA LEU A 161 34.00 -7.01 -11.80
C LEU A 161 34.38 -8.45 -11.40
N GLY A 162 33.37 -9.32 -11.17
CA GLY A 162 33.55 -10.67 -10.71
C GLY A 162 33.79 -10.80 -9.20
N SER A 163 34.00 -12.05 -8.74
CA SER A 163 34.16 -12.38 -7.30
C SER A 163 35.55 -12.11 -6.72
N ASP A 164 36.55 -11.87 -7.56
CA ASP A 164 37.95 -11.72 -7.11
C ASP A 164 38.34 -10.25 -6.87
N ALA A 165 37.47 -9.31 -7.21
CA ALA A 165 37.71 -7.87 -7.07
C ALA A 165 37.37 -7.37 -5.65
N ASP A 166 38.06 -6.31 -5.18
CA ASP A 166 37.71 -5.65 -3.91
C ASP A 166 36.34 -4.94 -4.02
N PRO A 167 35.38 -5.18 -3.12
CA PRO A 167 34.09 -4.52 -3.08
C PRO A 167 34.16 -2.98 -3.13
N VAL A 168 35.18 -2.40 -2.50
CA VAL A 168 35.40 -0.94 -2.50
C VAL A 168 35.74 -0.43 -3.91
N GLU A 169 36.60 -1.19 -4.62
CA GLU A 169 36.99 -0.83 -5.98
C GLU A 169 35.83 -1.01 -6.97
N ILE A 170 35.02 -2.07 -6.82
CA ILE A 170 33.79 -2.25 -7.63
C ILE A 170 32.84 -1.07 -7.42
N ALA A 171 32.61 -0.66 -6.18
CA ALA A 171 31.74 0.47 -5.85
C ALA A 171 32.25 1.77 -6.46
N ARG A 172 33.56 2.05 -6.34
CA ARG A 172 34.19 3.24 -6.90
C ARG A 172 34.06 3.30 -8.42
N GLN A 173 34.45 2.23 -9.13
CA GLN A 173 34.37 2.17 -10.59
C GLN A 173 32.91 2.20 -11.08
N GLY A 174 31.99 1.55 -10.38
CA GLY A 174 30.56 1.60 -10.70
C GLY A 174 29.98 3.02 -10.65
N VAL A 175 30.36 3.79 -9.63
CA VAL A 175 29.97 5.21 -9.52
C VAL A 175 30.59 6.05 -10.62
N GLU A 176 31.89 5.85 -10.94
CA GLU A 176 32.59 6.55 -12.02
C GLU A 176 31.95 6.22 -13.38
N HIS A 177 31.64 4.98 -13.64
CA HIS A 177 30.95 4.53 -14.84
C HIS A 177 29.60 5.22 -15.00
N ALA A 178 28.78 5.26 -13.94
CA ALA A 178 27.49 5.92 -13.98
C ALA A 178 27.58 7.44 -14.25
N ARG A 179 28.58 8.10 -13.65
CA ARG A 179 28.85 9.53 -13.91
C ARG A 179 29.26 9.77 -15.36
N ALA A 180 30.09 8.89 -15.92
CA ALA A 180 30.53 8.99 -17.32
C ALA A 180 29.39 8.80 -18.32
N GLU A 181 28.44 7.91 -18.02
CA GLU A 181 27.26 7.62 -18.84
C GLU A 181 26.07 8.54 -18.56
N GLY A 182 26.20 9.48 -17.62
CA GLY A 182 25.11 10.41 -17.26
C GLY A 182 23.89 9.76 -16.61
N ILE A 183 24.11 8.65 -15.88
CA ILE A 183 23.05 7.91 -15.18
C ILE A 183 22.61 8.69 -13.93
N ASN A 184 21.28 8.84 -13.74
CA ASN A 184 20.73 9.64 -12.64
C ASN A 184 20.98 9.02 -11.26
N THR A 185 20.95 7.70 -11.14
CA THR A 185 21.04 7.03 -9.84
C THR A 185 21.88 5.76 -9.90
N VAL A 186 22.80 5.62 -8.97
CA VAL A 186 23.56 4.38 -8.73
C VAL A 186 23.09 3.76 -7.45
N ILE A 187 22.78 2.46 -7.47
CA ILE A 187 22.42 1.68 -6.28
C ILE A 187 23.46 0.59 -6.07
N VAL A 188 24.21 0.71 -4.98
CA VAL A 188 25.29 -0.22 -4.61
C VAL A 188 24.73 -1.29 -3.67
N ASP A 189 24.62 -2.53 -4.15
CA ASP A 189 24.19 -3.70 -3.37
C ASP A 189 25.39 -4.32 -2.67
N THR A 190 25.40 -4.32 -1.33
CA THR A 190 26.54 -4.79 -0.53
C THR A 190 26.33 -6.19 0.02
N ALA A 191 27.42 -6.84 0.40
CA ALA A 191 27.38 -8.10 1.10
C ALA A 191 26.60 -8.00 2.42
N GLY A 192 25.97 -9.09 2.84
CA GLY A 192 25.37 -9.22 4.15
C GLY A 192 25.92 -10.42 4.88
N ARG A 193 26.21 -10.27 6.17
CA ARG A 193 26.56 -11.39 7.05
C ARG A 193 25.38 -11.77 7.93
N LEU A 194 25.44 -12.94 8.57
CA LEU A 194 24.37 -13.45 9.42
C LEU A 194 24.16 -12.59 10.67
N GLN A 195 25.23 -11.94 11.15
CA GLN A 195 25.18 -11.03 12.29
C GLN A 195 26.16 -9.87 12.07
N ILE A 196 26.01 -8.83 12.85
CA ILE A 196 26.89 -7.68 12.83
C ILE A 196 28.26 -8.14 13.39
N ASP A 197 29.33 -7.95 12.61
CA ASP A 197 30.71 -8.13 13.03
C ASP A 197 31.55 -6.91 12.62
N GLN A 198 32.77 -6.83 13.20
CA GLN A 198 33.67 -5.70 12.95
C GLN A 198 34.11 -5.62 11.49
N ASP A 199 34.36 -6.75 10.86
CA ASP A 199 34.86 -6.82 9.47
C ASP A 199 33.78 -6.27 8.49
N MET A 200 32.54 -6.68 8.68
CA MET A 200 31.41 -6.16 7.87
C MET A 200 31.24 -4.65 8.03
N MET A 201 31.31 -4.17 9.27
CA MET A 201 31.14 -2.73 9.53
C MET A 201 32.32 -1.91 9.00
N ALA A 202 33.53 -2.45 9.08
CA ALA A 202 34.72 -1.84 8.50
C ALA A 202 34.67 -1.80 6.97
N GLU A 203 34.20 -2.86 6.31
CA GLU A 203 34.01 -2.89 4.86
C GLU A 203 32.96 -1.87 4.41
N LEU A 204 31.78 -1.86 5.03
CA LEU A 204 30.73 -0.88 4.73
C LEU A 204 31.21 0.56 4.94
N SER A 205 31.98 0.81 6.00
CA SER A 205 32.56 2.11 6.28
C SER A 205 33.56 2.55 5.20
N ARG A 206 34.42 1.59 4.72
CA ARG A 206 35.34 1.85 3.60
C ARG A 206 34.58 2.15 2.30
N ILE A 207 33.59 1.34 1.95
CA ILE A 207 32.75 1.60 0.78
C ILE A 207 32.14 2.99 0.90
N LYS A 208 31.45 3.28 2.03
CA LYS A 208 30.80 4.57 2.27
C LYS A 208 31.75 5.76 2.15
N SER A 209 32.93 5.68 2.76
CA SER A 209 33.93 6.76 2.70
C SER A 209 34.51 6.97 1.29
N THR A 210 34.54 5.92 0.45
CA THR A 210 35.06 5.98 -0.93
C THR A 210 34.07 6.56 -1.91
N ILE A 211 32.78 6.19 -1.80
CA ILE A 211 31.75 6.64 -2.77
C ILE A 211 30.95 7.85 -2.31
N GLU A 212 31.04 8.23 -1.01
CA GLU A 212 30.30 9.34 -0.40
C GLU A 212 28.82 9.33 -0.80
N PRO A 213 28.04 8.30 -0.39
CA PRO A 213 26.68 8.14 -0.85
C PRO A 213 25.76 9.25 -0.31
N ASP A 214 24.85 9.74 -1.16
CA ASP A 214 23.79 10.66 -0.78
C ASP A 214 22.76 9.99 0.13
N GLU A 215 22.59 8.67 -0.04
CA GLU A 215 21.71 7.84 0.78
C GLU A 215 22.40 6.56 1.21
N THR A 216 22.30 6.25 2.49
CA THR A 216 22.67 4.95 3.06
C THR A 216 21.41 4.30 3.62
N LEU A 217 20.86 3.32 2.89
CA LEU A 217 19.60 2.68 3.23
C LEU A 217 19.85 1.32 3.90
N LEU A 218 19.33 1.16 5.11
CA LEU A 218 19.34 -0.12 5.80
C LEU A 218 18.12 -0.96 5.41
N VAL A 219 18.36 -2.16 4.88
CA VAL A 219 17.33 -3.14 4.58
C VAL A 219 17.09 -4.04 5.78
N VAL A 220 15.90 -3.98 6.34
CA VAL A 220 15.51 -4.66 7.57
C VAL A 220 14.34 -5.60 7.28
N ASP A 221 14.41 -6.82 7.81
CA ASP A 221 13.31 -7.77 7.77
C ASP A 221 12.29 -7.41 8.85
N SER A 222 11.07 -7.07 8.46
CA SER A 222 10.00 -6.69 9.40
C SER A 222 9.60 -7.82 10.36
N MET A 223 9.85 -9.08 9.97
CA MET A 223 9.53 -10.25 10.78
C MET A 223 10.44 -10.41 12.00
N THR A 224 11.56 -9.67 12.05
CA THR A 224 12.49 -9.73 13.19
C THR A 224 12.02 -8.95 14.43
N GLY A 225 10.88 -8.25 14.33
CA GLY A 225 10.23 -7.59 15.46
C GLY A 225 11.13 -6.58 16.18
N GLN A 226 11.30 -6.71 17.50
CA GLN A 226 12.13 -5.80 18.32
C GLN A 226 13.60 -5.79 17.91
N GLU A 227 14.14 -6.90 17.39
CA GLU A 227 15.52 -6.98 16.94
C GLU A 227 15.80 -6.05 15.76
N ALA A 228 14.80 -5.84 14.88
CA ALA A 228 14.87 -4.86 13.78
C ALA A 228 15.26 -3.46 14.27
N ALA A 229 14.71 -3.03 15.40
CA ALA A 229 14.98 -1.71 15.95
C ALA A 229 16.39 -1.60 16.54
N ASN A 230 16.86 -2.62 17.27
CA ASN A 230 18.22 -2.67 17.83
C ASN A 230 19.26 -2.71 16.71
N LEU A 231 19.02 -3.53 15.70
CA LEU A 231 19.85 -3.62 14.50
C LEU A 231 19.98 -2.24 13.82
N THR A 232 18.84 -1.57 13.62
CA THR A 232 18.80 -0.27 12.95
C THR A 232 19.57 0.78 13.73
N ARG A 233 19.46 0.79 15.06
CA ARG A 233 20.25 1.67 15.93
C ARG A 233 21.75 1.40 15.77
N THR A 234 22.18 0.13 15.83
CA THR A 234 23.60 -0.21 15.68
C THR A 234 24.18 0.25 14.35
N PHE A 235 23.45 0.05 13.24
CA PHE A 235 23.88 0.55 11.93
C PHE A 235 23.86 2.07 11.87
N HIS A 236 22.88 2.73 12.52
CA HIS A 236 22.83 4.18 12.57
C HIS A 236 24.03 4.75 13.29
N ASP A 237 24.36 4.23 14.47
CA ASP A 237 25.46 4.71 15.31
C ASP A 237 26.84 4.48 14.66
N GLN A 238 27.03 3.37 13.95
CA GLN A 238 28.33 2.99 13.38
C GLN A 238 28.54 3.48 11.94
N ILE A 239 27.49 3.45 11.12
CA ILE A 239 27.58 3.79 9.69
C ILE A 239 26.89 5.10 9.38
N GLY A 240 25.90 5.54 10.18
CA GLY A 240 25.11 6.74 9.90
C GLY A 240 24.18 6.53 8.72
N ILE A 241 23.13 5.69 8.89
CA ILE A 241 22.10 5.46 7.88
C ILE A 241 21.20 6.69 7.72
N THR A 242 20.75 6.94 6.50
CA THR A 242 19.84 8.04 6.15
C THR A 242 18.37 7.61 6.13
N GLY A 243 18.13 6.30 6.09
CA GLY A 243 16.78 5.72 6.09
C GLY A 243 16.79 4.21 6.12
N ALA A 244 15.60 3.63 6.27
CA ALA A 244 15.38 2.19 6.28
C ALA A 244 14.38 1.75 5.21
N ILE A 245 14.56 0.52 4.72
CA ILE A 245 13.59 -0.21 3.90
C ILE A 245 13.12 -1.43 4.70
N LEU A 246 11.86 -1.49 5.05
CA LEU A 246 11.27 -2.67 5.70
C LEU A 246 10.83 -3.67 4.63
N THR A 247 11.39 -4.87 4.66
CA THR A 247 11.03 -5.97 3.74
C THR A 247 10.08 -6.97 4.41
N LYS A 248 9.46 -7.84 3.61
CA LYS A 248 8.60 -8.94 4.04
C LYS A 248 7.38 -8.50 4.88
N LEU A 249 6.94 -7.27 4.71
CA LEU A 249 5.81 -6.73 5.48
C LEU A 249 4.48 -7.45 5.15
N ASP A 250 4.38 -8.10 3.99
CA ASP A 250 3.26 -8.96 3.59
C ASP A 250 3.13 -10.22 4.45
N GLY A 251 4.25 -10.77 4.92
CA GLY A 251 4.30 -11.89 5.87
C GLY A 251 4.18 -11.48 7.33
N ASP A 252 4.38 -10.20 7.64
CA ASP A 252 4.30 -9.67 8.99
C ASP A 252 2.87 -9.30 9.37
N SER A 253 2.27 -10.11 10.22
CA SER A 253 0.94 -9.83 10.80
C SER A 253 1.00 -8.97 12.06
N ARG A 254 2.19 -8.75 12.62
CA ARG A 254 2.42 -8.05 13.90
C ARG A 254 2.70 -6.57 13.71
N GLY A 255 3.64 -6.20 12.84
CA GLY A 255 3.97 -4.82 12.49
C GLY A 255 4.84 -4.07 13.50
N GLY A 256 5.40 -4.75 14.48
CA GLY A 256 6.20 -4.14 15.55
C GLY A 256 7.45 -3.42 15.06
N ALA A 257 8.10 -3.94 13.99
CA ALA A 257 9.26 -3.30 13.39
C ALA A 257 8.93 -1.90 12.84
N ALA A 258 7.78 -1.74 12.16
CA ALA A 258 7.38 -0.44 11.60
C ALA A 258 7.18 0.64 12.67
N LEU A 259 6.69 0.26 13.85
CA LEU A 259 6.51 1.18 14.98
C LEU A 259 7.81 1.46 15.75
N SER A 260 8.76 0.51 15.75
CA SER A 260 9.93 0.57 16.61
C SER A 260 11.17 1.16 15.93
N VAL A 261 11.37 0.92 14.62
CA VAL A 261 12.60 1.26 13.90
C VAL A 261 12.89 2.75 14.01
N ARG A 262 11.97 3.63 13.62
CA ARG A 262 12.18 5.08 13.67
C ARG A 262 12.38 5.59 15.10
N GLN A 263 11.52 5.18 16.03
CA GLN A 263 11.53 5.70 17.39
C GLN A 263 12.83 5.34 18.13
N ILE A 264 13.40 4.18 17.82
CA ILE A 264 14.63 3.70 18.47
C ILE A 264 15.90 4.23 17.81
N SER A 265 15.94 4.29 16.47
CA SER A 265 17.12 4.66 15.71
C SER A 265 17.16 6.11 15.26
N GLY A 266 16.03 6.81 15.25
CA GLY A 266 15.89 8.14 14.63
C GLY A 266 15.87 8.12 13.10
N ALA A 267 16.20 6.98 12.45
CA ALA A 267 16.23 6.88 11.00
C ALA A 267 14.80 6.72 10.42
N PRO A 268 14.43 7.48 9.38
CA PRO A 268 13.11 7.38 8.77
C PRO A 268 12.97 6.07 7.99
N ILE A 269 11.75 5.52 7.99
CA ILE A 269 11.40 4.45 7.05
C ILE A 269 11.02 5.13 5.73
N LYS A 270 11.73 4.80 4.64
CA LYS A 270 11.47 5.39 3.31
C LYS A 270 10.59 4.50 2.44
N PHE A 271 10.81 3.19 2.50
CA PHE A 271 10.08 2.22 1.68
C PHE A 271 9.69 0.99 2.46
N VAL A 272 8.67 0.29 1.95
CA VAL A 272 8.23 -1.02 2.45
C VAL A 272 8.05 -2.02 1.31
N GLY A 273 8.58 -3.22 1.51
CA GLY A 273 8.37 -4.37 0.64
C GLY A 273 7.11 -5.12 1.06
N VAL A 274 6.13 -5.20 0.16
CA VAL A 274 4.79 -5.73 0.43
C VAL A 274 4.48 -6.99 -0.39
N GLY A 275 5.49 -7.73 -0.79
CA GLY A 275 5.37 -8.97 -1.55
C GLY A 275 6.68 -9.39 -2.22
N GLU A 276 6.71 -10.58 -2.81
CA GLU A 276 7.91 -11.14 -3.43
C GLU A 276 8.24 -10.54 -4.80
N LYS A 277 7.22 -10.10 -5.55
CA LYS A 277 7.40 -9.55 -6.89
C LYS A 277 8.25 -8.28 -6.90
N VAL A 278 8.96 -8.02 -8.00
CA VAL A 278 9.83 -6.84 -8.14
C VAL A 278 9.07 -5.52 -8.09
N GLU A 279 7.79 -5.50 -8.43
CA GLU A 279 6.90 -4.32 -8.35
C GLU A 279 6.41 -4.05 -6.93
N ALA A 280 6.61 -4.99 -5.99
CA ALA A 280 6.05 -4.93 -4.65
C ALA A 280 6.94 -4.11 -3.68
N LEU A 281 7.28 -2.87 -4.05
CA LEU A 281 7.89 -1.86 -3.19
C LEU A 281 6.98 -0.62 -3.19
N GLN A 282 6.73 -0.06 -2.02
CA GLN A 282 5.92 1.13 -1.86
C GLN A 282 6.66 2.17 -1.01
N PRO A 283 6.51 3.48 -1.28
CA PRO A 283 6.92 4.50 -0.34
C PRO A 283 6.18 4.33 1.00
N PHE A 284 6.85 4.67 2.08
CA PHE A 284 6.28 4.57 3.41
C PHE A 284 5.49 5.84 3.75
N TYR A 285 4.18 5.70 3.92
CA TYR A 285 3.30 6.77 4.36
C TYR A 285 2.77 6.46 5.76
N PRO A 286 3.21 7.18 6.82
CA PRO A 286 2.79 6.93 8.20
C PRO A 286 1.28 6.91 8.37
N GLU A 287 0.56 7.87 7.78
CA GLU A 287 -0.90 7.95 7.85
C GLU A 287 -1.62 6.71 7.27
N ARG A 288 -1.12 6.18 6.14
CA ARG A 288 -1.68 4.96 5.53
C ARG A 288 -1.41 3.73 6.39
N MET A 289 -0.21 3.66 6.99
CA MET A 289 0.15 2.57 7.89
C MET A 289 -0.69 2.61 9.16
N ALA A 290 -0.88 3.78 9.78
CA ALA A 290 -1.77 3.96 10.92
C ALA A 290 -3.22 3.53 10.59
N SER A 291 -3.73 3.94 9.42
CA SER A 291 -5.07 3.52 8.95
C SER A 291 -5.19 2.00 8.81
N ARG A 292 -4.16 1.34 8.25
CA ARG A 292 -4.12 -0.13 8.12
C ARG A 292 -4.06 -0.82 9.47
N ILE A 293 -3.24 -0.32 10.41
CA ILE A 293 -3.11 -0.84 11.78
C ILE A 293 -4.44 -0.75 12.51
N LEU A 294 -5.20 0.32 12.34
CA LEU A 294 -6.52 0.51 12.97
C LEU A 294 -7.67 -0.20 12.25
N GLY A 295 -7.40 -0.95 11.18
CA GLY A 295 -8.41 -1.64 10.38
C GLY A 295 -9.33 -0.69 9.60
N MET A 296 -8.92 0.56 9.38
CA MET A 296 -9.68 1.57 8.64
C MET A 296 -9.52 1.44 7.12
N GLY A 297 -8.66 0.53 6.66
CA GLY A 297 -8.34 0.37 5.24
C GLY A 297 -7.38 1.42 4.70
N ASP A 298 -7.09 1.33 3.42
CA ASP A 298 -6.20 2.27 2.70
C ASP A 298 -6.74 2.53 1.29
N VAL A 299 -7.72 3.39 1.20
CA VAL A 299 -8.40 3.73 -0.06
C VAL A 299 -7.46 4.43 -1.04
N LEU A 300 -6.51 5.24 -0.54
CA LEU A 300 -5.57 5.97 -1.40
C LEU A 300 -4.64 5.02 -2.16
N THR A 301 -4.04 4.05 -1.46
CA THR A 301 -3.23 3.02 -2.13
C THR A 301 -4.05 2.20 -3.13
N LEU A 302 -5.33 1.94 -2.86
CA LEU A 302 -6.20 1.24 -3.80
C LEU A 302 -6.43 2.07 -5.07
N VAL A 303 -6.68 3.38 -4.92
CA VAL A 303 -6.89 4.30 -6.05
C VAL A 303 -5.61 4.46 -6.86
N GLU A 304 -4.45 4.62 -6.22
CA GLU A 304 -3.15 4.73 -6.90
C GLU A 304 -2.85 3.46 -7.73
N LYS A 305 -3.01 2.28 -7.14
CA LYS A 305 -2.83 1.02 -7.89
C LYS A 305 -3.81 0.87 -9.04
N ALA A 306 -5.04 1.32 -8.86
CA ALA A 306 -6.01 1.32 -9.95
C ALA A 306 -5.60 2.29 -11.07
N GLN A 307 -5.06 3.46 -10.74
CA GLN A 307 -4.58 4.44 -11.71
C GLN A 307 -3.34 3.97 -12.48
N GLU A 308 -2.41 3.26 -11.82
CA GLU A 308 -1.21 2.69 -12.47
C GLU A 308 -1.57 1.64 -13.53
N GLU A 309 -2.63 0.87 -13.32
CA GLU A 309 -3.02 -0.26 -14.18
C GLU A 309 -4.08 0.12 -15.24
N ILE A 310 -4.73 1.28 -15.11
CA ILE A 310 -5.79 1.73 -16.03
C ILE A 310 -5.19 2.68 -17.06
N ASP A 311 -5.11 2.24 -18.32
CA ASP A 311 -4.92 3.13 -19.46
C ASP A 311 -6.19 3.98 -19.63
N LEU A 312 -6.03 5.32 -19.61
CA LEU A 312 -7.13 6.27 -19.72
C LEU A 312 -8.00 6.04 -20.95
N ALA A 313 -7.38 5.67 -22.08
CA ALA A 313 -8.08 5.36 -23.32
C ALA A 313 -8.93 4.09 -23.21
N ASP A 314 -8.44 3.07 -22.47
CA ASP A 314 -9.19 1.82 -22.21
C ASP A 314 -10.35 2.09 -21.23
N ALA A 315 -10.20 3.03 -20.27
CA ALA A 315 -11.26 3.39 -19.33
C ALA A 315 -12.45 4.09 -20.00
N GLU A 316 -12.20 5.02 -20.91
CA GLU A 316 -13.25 5.73 -21.69
C GLU A 316 -14.01 4.77 -22.61
N GLN A 317 -13.29 3.89 -23.34
CA GLN A 317 -13.90 2.86 -24.17
C GLN A 317 -14.76 1.89 -23.34
N MET A 318 -14.30 1.53 -22.14
CA MET A 318 -15.03 0.65 -21.24
C MET A 318 -16.34 1.29 -20.77
N GLN A 319 -16.29 2.57 -20.39
CA GLN A 319 -17.47 3.32 -19.99
C GLN A 319 -18.51 3.40 -21.12
N GLU A 320 -18.07 3.68 -22.35
CA GLU A 320 -18.95 3.71 -23.52
C GLU A 320 -19.59 2.33 -23.80
N LYS A 321 -18.84 1.24 -23.68
CA LYS A 321 -19.33 -0.13 -23.84
C LYS A 321 -20.34 -0.53 -22.77
N ILE A 322 -20.14 -0.12 -21.52
CA ILE A 322 -21.09 -0.35 -20.41
C ILE A 322 -22.41 0.39 -20.69
N LEU A 323 -22.34 1.67 -21.05
CA LEU A 323 -23.50 2.48 -21.37
C LEU A 323 -24.27 1.98 -22.60
N SER A 324 -23.57 1.48 -23.61
CA SER A 324 -24.15 0.94 -24.85
C SER A 324 -24.59 -0.53 -24.78
N ALA A 325 -24.50 -1.16 -23.60
CA ALA A 325 -24.78 -2.59 -23.38
C ALA A 325 -23.94 -3.56 -24.25
N LYS A 326 -22.79 -3.11 -24.74
CA LYS A 326 -21.86 -3.87 -25.58
C LYS A 326 -20.75 -4.58 -24.79
N PHE A 327 -20.87 -4.65 -23.45
CA PHE A 327 -19.92 -5.36 -22.59
C PHE A 327 -19.93 -6.86 -22.91
N ASP A 328 -18.77 -7.42 -23.23
CA ASP A 328 -18.57 -8.80 -23.68
C ASP A 328 -17.59 -9.58 -22.78
N PHE A 329 -17.37 -10.88 -23.08
CA PHE A 329 -16.42 -11.71 -22.34
C PHE A 329 -14.96 -11.29 -22.54
N THR A 330 -14.63 -10.56 -23.61
CA THR A 330 -13.28 -10.02 -23.82
C THR A 330 -13.01 -8.91 -22.84
N ASP A 331 -13.98 -8.03 -22.65
CA ASP A 331 -13.93 -6.93 -21.67
C ASP A 331 -13.88 -7.48 -20.25
N PHE A 332 -14.69 -8.50 -19.96
CA PHE A 332 -14.68 -9.18 -18.66
C PHE A 332 -13.33 -9.85 -18.37
N LEU A 333 -12.70 -10.47 -19.36
CA LEU A 333 -11.37 -11.06 -19.22
C LEU A 333 -10.30 -9.99 -18.96
N LYS A 334 -10.40 -8.83 -19.64
CA LYS A 334 -9.51 -7.68 -19.37
C LYS A 334 -9.64 -7.24 -17.91
N GLN A 335 -10.86 -7.09 -17.38
CA GLN A 335 -11.08 -6.72 -15.98
C GLN A 335 -10.54 -7.77 -14.99
N LEU A 336 -10.73 -9.06 -15.27
CA LEU A 336 -10.17 -10.12 -14.43
C LEU A 336 -8.65 -10.06 -14.37
N ARG A 337 -7.99 -9.79 -15.48
CA ARG A 337 -6.54 -9.64 -15.56
C ARG A 337 -6.07 -8.39 -14.83
N LEU A 338 -6.75 -7.27 -14.98
CA LEU A 338 -6.49 -6.04 -14.25
C LEU A 338 -6.53 -6.29 -12.73
N MET A 339 -7.60 -6.92 -12.24
CA MET A 339 -7.71 -7.29 -10.82
C MET A 339 -6.56 -8.20 -10.36
N LYS A 340 -6.13 -9.12 -11.20
CA LYS A 340 -5.01 -10.02 -10.89
C LYS A 340 -3.67 -9.28 -10.83
N ASN A 341 -3.47 -8.28 -11.68
CA ASN A 341 -2.26 -7.44 -11.71
C ASN A 341 -2.19 -6.50 -10.50
N MET A 342 -3.33 -5.98 -10.04
CA MET A 342 -3.41 -5.14 -8.82
C MET A 342 -2.98 -5.88 -7.54
N GLY A 343 -2.78 -7.19 -7.60
CA GLY A 343 -2.33 -8.03 -6.50
C GLY A 343 -3.29 -9.18 -6.16
N SER A 344 -3.08 -9.85 -5.02
CA SER A 344 -4.01 -10.89 -4.56
C SER A 344 -5.37 -10.28 -4.20
N LEU A 345 -6.45 -11.02 -4.46
CA LEU A 345 -7.80 -10.60 -4.10
C LEU A 345 -7.89 -10.22 -2.61
N GLY A 346 -7.21 -10.98 -1.75
CA GLY A 346 -7.10 -10.69 -0.33
C GLY A 346 -6.40 -9.36 -0.04
N GLY A 347 -5.34 -9.02 -0.77
CA GLY A 347 -4.64 -7.75 -0.64
C GLY A 347 -5.53 -6.55 -0.98
N ILE A 348 -6.31 -6.64 -2.07
CA ILE A 348 -7.24 -5.59 -2.50
C ILE A 348 -8.38 -5.43 -1.48
N MET A 349 -8.96 -6.54 -1.02
CA MET A 349 -10.07 -6.52 -0.06
C MET A 349 -9.68 -5.90 1.29
N LYS A 350 -8.44 -6.09 1.73
CA LYS A 350 -7.90 -5.46 2.97
C LYS A 350 -7.75 -3.94 2.87
N LEU A 351 -7.65 -3.39 1.67
CA LEU A 351 -7.58 -1.94 1.45
C LEU A 351 -8.96 -1.26 1.52
N ILE A 352 -10.05 -2.02 1.42
CA ILE A 352 -11.42 -1.49 1.44
C ILE A 352 -11.92 -1.45 2.89
N PRO A 353 -12.32 -0.27 3.41
CA PRO A 353 -12.86 -0.15 4.76
C PRO A 353 -14.07 -1.06 4.99
N GLY A 354 -14.06 -1.85 6.06
CA GLY A 354 -15.15 -2.74 6.44
C GLY A 354 -15.21 -4.09 5.72
N MET A 355 -14.37 -4.35 4.71
CA MET A 355 -14.33 -5.63 3.98
C MET A 355 -13.22 -6.59 4.44
N GLY A 356 -12.35 -6.18 5.36
CA GLY A 356 -11.22 -6.98 5.87
C GLY A 356 -11.58 -8.27 6.65
N LYS A 357 -12.87 -8.61 6.76
CA LYS A 357 -13.37 -9.75 7.55
C LYS A 357 -13.62 -11.04 6.77
N LEU A 358 -13.21 -11.10 5.51
CA LEU A 358 -13.32 -12.34 4.75
C LEU A 358 -12.26 -13.33 5.24
N SER A 359 -12.70 -14.57 5.53
CA SER A 359 -11.77 -15.61 5.94
C SER A 359 -10.82 -15.97 4.79
N ASP A 360 -9.61 -16.42 5.14
CA ASP A 360 -8.61 -16.87 4.13
C ASP A 360 -9.17 -17.96 3.22
N ASP A 361 -10.07 -18.80 3.72
CA ASP A 361 -10.75 -19.82 2.91
C ASP A 361 -11.71 -19.21 1.88
N GLN A 362 -12.42 -18.14 2.24
CA GLN A 362 -13.29 -17.41 1.30
C GLN A 362 -12.46 -16.69 0.21
N LEU A 363 -11.33 -16.14 0.58
CA LEU A 363 -10.39 -15.50 -0.36
C LEU A 363 -9.80 -16.52 -1.34
N LYS A 364 -9.33 -17.67 -0.85
CA LYS A 364 -8.83 -18.78 -1.69
C LYS A 364 -9.91 -19.32 -2.61
N GLN A 365 -11.15 -19.45 -2.12
CA GLN A 365 -12.29 -19.86 -2.96
C GLN A 365 -12.56 -18.84 -4.06
N GLY A 366 -12.51 -17.53 -3.74
CA GLY A 366 -12.64 -16.44 -4.72
C GLY A 366 -11.57 -16.51 -5.81
N GLU A 367 -10.29 -16.63 -5.43
CA GLU A 367 -9.18 -16.76 -6.39
C GLU A 367 -9.31 -18.01 -7.27
N THR A 368 -9.73 -19.12 -6.68
CA THR A 368 -9.99 -20.37 -7.44
C THR A 368 -11.11 -20.17 -8.43
N GLN A 369 -12.18 -19.46 -8.05
CA GLN A 369 -13.30 -19.16 -8.94
C GLN A 369 -12.88 -18.23 -10.09
N LEU A 370 -12.05 -17.22 -9.83
CA LEU A 370 -11.51 -16.34 -10.87
C LEU A 370 -10.66 -17.12 -11.89
N LYS A 371 -9.79 -18.03 -11.42
CA LYS A 371 -9.00 -18.92 -12.30
C LYS A 371 -9.91 -19.82 -13.16
N ARG A 372 -11.00 -20.34 -12.59
CA ARG A 372 -12.00 -21.13 -13.34
C ARG A 372 -12.68 -20.30 -14.42
N CYS A 373 -13.11 -19.08 -14.10
CA CYS A 373 -13.70 -18.16 -15.08
C CYS A 373 -12.72 -17.85 -16.21
N GLU A 374 -11.47 -17.54 -15.90
CA GLU A 374 -10.43 -17.26 -16.89
C GLU A 374 -10.21 -18.46 -17.83
N ALA A 375 -10.11 -19.69 -17.31
CA ALA A 375 -9.93 -20.90 -18.12
C ALA A 375 -11.11 -21.14 -19.06
N MET A 376 -12.35 -21.01 -18.58
CA MET A 376 -13.55 -21.17 -19.40
C MET A 376 -13.62 -20.11 -20.50
N ILE A 377 -13.31 -18.84 -20.22
CA ILE A 377 -13.32 -17.77 -21.23
C ILE A 377 -12.19 -17.99 -22.26
N ASN A 378 -11.02 -18.45 -21.82
CA ASN A 378 -9.91 -18.75 -22.72
C ASN A 378 -10.24 -19.89 -23.68
N SER A 379 -11.11 -20.83 -23.31
CA SER A 379 -11.62 -21.92 -24.18
C SER A 379 -12.70 -21.48 -25.16
N MET A 380 -13.21 -20.24 -25.05
CA MET A 380 -14.16 -19.67 -26.01
C MET A 380 -13.46 -19.18 -27.27
N THR A 381 -14.13 -19.29 -28.43
CA THR A 381 -13.69 -18.66 -29.69
C THR A 381 -13.80 -17.11 -29.57
N LYS A 382 -13.09 -16.39 -30.44
CA LYS A 382 -13.19 -14.92 -30.53
C LYS A 382 -14.62 -14.44 -30.73
N GLN A 383 -15.42 -15.18 -31.56
CA GLN A 383 -16.81 -14.86 -31.84
C GLN A 383 -17.70 -15.06 -30.59
N GLU A 384 -17.47 -16.11 -29.80
CA GLU A 384 -18.23 -16.43 -28.60
C GLU A 384 -17.92 -15.45 -27.47
N ARG A 385 -16.67 -14.99 -27.38
CA ARG A 385 -16.30 -13.93 -26.41
C ARG A 385 -16.99 -12.61 -26.72
N ARG A 386 -17.10 -12.24 -28.02
CA ARG A 386 -17.74 -10.99 -28.46
C ARG A 386 -19.27 -11.05 -28.43
N ASN A 387 -19.84 -12.23 -28.55
CA ASN A 387 -21.30 -12.43 -28.56
C ASN A 387 -21.71 -13.48 -27.52
N PRO A 388 -21.91 -13.10 -26.25
CA PRO A 388 -22.31 -14.01 -25.17
C PRO A 388 -23.65 -14.72 -25.42
N ASP A 389 -24.55 -14.14 -26.22
CA ASP A 389 -25.89 -14.69 -26.47
C ASP A 389 -25.84 -15.99 -27.29
N LEU A 390 -24.76 -16.23 -28.07
CA LEU A 390 -24.49 -17.49 -28.75
C LEU A 390 -24.31 -18.66 -27.77
N LEU A 391 -23.84 -18.38 -26.56
CA LEU A 391 -23.63 -19.41 -25.53
C LEU A 391 -24.90 -19.69 -24.73
N ALA A 392 -25.78 -18.72 -24.61
CA ALA A 392 -27.05 -18.88 -23.93
C ALA A 392 -27.95 -19.87 -24.72
N SER A 393 -27.96 -19.76 -26.05
CA SER A 393 -28.82 -20.52 -26.93
C SER A 393 -28.27 -21.90 -27.35
N SER A 394 -26.96 -22.18 -27.18
CA SER A 394 -26.32 -23.39 -27.74
C SER A 394 -25.66 -24.27 -26.67
N PRO A 395 -26.30 -25.37 -26.24
CA PRO A 395 -25.71 -26.35 -25.33
C PRO A 395 -24.43 -27.02 -25.87
N SER A 396 -24.37 -27.25 -27.19
CA SER A 396 -23.18 -27.87 -27.81
C SER A 396 -21.92 -27.04 -27.69
N ARG A 397 -22.04 -25.71 -27.80
CA ARG A 397 -20.93 -24.77 -27.57
C ARG A 397 -20.47 -24.79 -26.11
N ARG A 398 -21.42 -24.81 -25.15
CA ARG A 398 -21.09 -24.91 -23.73
C ARG A 398 -20.35 -26.18 -23.37
N ARG A 399 -20.76 -27.36 -23.94
CA ARG A 399 -20.04 -28.64 -23.75
C ARG A 399 -18.63 -28.60 -24.30
N ARG A 400 -18.43 -28.04 -25.49
CA ARG A 400 -17.09 -27.88 -26.05
C ARG A 400 -16.18 -27.02 -25.21
N ILE A 401 -16.68 -25.85 -24.71
CA ILE A 401 -15.95 -24.96 -23.82
C ILE A 401 -15.63 -25.67 -22.51
N ALA A 402 -16.59 -26.38 -21.94
CA ALA A 402 -16.42 -27.16 -20.72
C ALA A 402 -15.32 -28.21 -20.85
N SER A 403 -15.36 -28.98 -21.95
CA SER A 403 -14.32 -29.98 -22.26
C SER A 403 -12.93 -29.34 -22.42
N GLY A 404 -12.83 -28.22 -23.15
CA GLY A 404 -11.57 -27.52 -23.39
C GLY A 404 -11.00 -26.84 -22.14
N ALA A 405 -11.84 -26.48 -21.18
CA ALA A 405 -11.44 -25.86 -19.92
C ALA A 405 -11.23 -26.85 -18.76
N GLY A 406 -11.62 -28.14 -18.94
CA GLY A 406 -11.55 -29.16 -17.89
C GLY A 406 -12.64 -29.05 -16.82
N TYR A 407 -13.81 -28.45 -17.14
CA TYR A 407 -14.94 -28.24 -16.23
C TYR A 407 -16.23 -28.88 -16.76
N ARG A 408 -17.31 -28.81 -15.99
CA ARG A 408 -18.62 -29.36 -16.38
C ARG A 408 -19.42 -28.33 -17.19
N GLU A 409 -20.36 -28.80 -18.03
CA GLU A 409 -21.28 -27.93 -18.76
C GLU A 409 -22.10 -27.03 -17.84
N SER A 410 -22.46 -27.53 -16.63
CA SER A 410 -23.14 -26.75 -15.62
C SER A 410 -22.35 -25.50 -15.16
N ASP A 411 -21.01 -25.61 -15.07
CA ASP A 411 -20.14 -24.51 -14.66
C ASP A 411 -20.09 -23.43 -15.72
N VAL A 412 -20.01 -23.82 -17.00
CA VAL A 412 -20.10 -22.87 -18.13
C VAL A 412 -21.48 -22.21 -18.19
N SER A 413 -22.55 -22.98 -17.97
CA SER A 413 -23.92 -22.45 -17.95
C SER A 413 -24.10 -21.44 -16.82
N LYS A 414 -23.53 -21.70 -15.65
CA LYS A 414 -23.52 -20.78 -14.51
C LYS A 414 -22.74 -19.51 -14.85
N LEU A 415 -21.53 -19.62 -15.41
CA LEU A 415 -20.74 -18.46 -15.83
C LEU A 415 -21.51 -17.56 -16.82
N VAL A 416 -22.14 -18.14 -17.83
CA VAL A 416 -22.95 -17.38 -18.81
C VAL A 416 -24.14 -16.69 -18.14
N GLY A 417 -24.85 -17.38 -17.25
CA GLY A 417 -26.00 -16.81 -16.51
C GLY A 417 -25.59 -15.68 -15.58
N ASP A 418 -24.50 -15.85 -14.83
CA ASP A 418 -23.98 -14.84 -13.92
C ASP A 418 -23.45 -13.62 -14.69
N PHE A 419 -22.81 -13.83 -15.85
CA PHE A 419 -22.40 -12.77 -16.75
C PHE A 419 -23.58 -11.95 -17.30
N GLN A 420 -24.67 -12.62 -17.71
CA GLN A 420 -25.86 -11.93 -18.19
C GLN A 420 -26.53 -11.10 -17.09
N LYS A 421 -26.61 -11.62 -15.86
CA LYS A 421 -27.11 -10.86 -14.70
C LYS A 421 -26.25 -9.63 -14.42
N MET A 422 -24.93 -9.78 -14.45
CA MET A 422 -23.99 -8.67 -14.23
C MET A 422 -24.15 -7.62 -15.33
N ARG A 423 -24.23 -8.02 -16.62
CA ARG A 423 -24.47 -7.12 -17.76
C ARG A 423 -25.78 -6.34 -17.60
N SER A 424 -26.85 -6.99 -17.20
CA SER A 424 -28.14 -6.37 -16.93
C SER A 424 -28.08 -5.36 -15.77
N LEU A 425 -27.39 -5.71 -14.70
CA LEU A 425 -27.17 -4.84 -13.55
C LEU A 425 -26.38 -3.57 -13.93
N MET A 426 -25.26 -3.74 -14.65
CA MET A 426 -24.44 -2.62 -15.15
C MET A 426 -25.25 -1.69 -16.07
N GLN A 427 -26.10 -2.24 -16.92
CA GLN A 427 -26.98 -1.46 -17.79
C GLN A 427 -28.01 -0.64 -16.99
N GLN A 428 -28.59 -1.20 -15.93
CA GLN A 428 -29.52 -0.49 -15.03
C GLN A 428 -28.81 0.63 -14.26
N MET A 429 -27.58 0.39 -13.83
CA MET A 429 -26.75 1.42 -13.17
C MET A 429 -26.42 2.57 -14.13
N GLY A 430 -26.06 2.29 -15.37
CA GLY A 430 -25.78 3.31 -16.39
C GLY A 430 -27.01 4.18 -16.75
N GLN A 431 -28.23 3.66 -16.54
CA GLN A 431 -29.49 4.39 -16.77
C GLN A 431 -30.03 5.15 -15.54
N GLY A 432 -29.28 5.18 -14.43
CA GLY A 432 -29.70 5.87 -13.19
C GLY A 432 -30.90 5.24 -12.47
N LYS A 433 -31.33 4.03 -12.86
CA LYS A 433 -32.47 3.32 -12.28
C LYS A 433 -32.05 2.34 -11.19
N PHE A 434 -31.67 2.84 -10.01
CA PHE A 434 -31.43 2.00 -8.85
C PHE A 434 -32.38 2.34 -7.71
N PRO A 435 -33.44 1.57 -7.46
CA PRO A 435 -34.21 1.70 -6.25
C PRO A 435 -33.52 0.93 -5.12
N GLY A 436 -32.87 1.61 -4.16
CA GLY A 436 -32.63 1.01 -2.87
C GLY A 436 -31.24 1.06 -2.23
N MET A 437 -30.26 1.83 -2.75
CA MET A 437 -29.03 2.12 -1.99
C MET A 437 -28.67 3.61 -2.08
N PRO A 438 -29.22 4.46 -1.22
CA PRO A 438 -28.75 5.83 -1.09
C PRO A 438 -27.41 5.81 -0.37
N GLY A 439 -26.32 6.12 -1.07
CA GLY A 439 -25.05 6.50 -0.46
C GLY A 439 -23.82 5.64 -0.72
N MET A 440 -23.91 4.47 -1.36
CA MET A 440 -22.72 3.62 -1.53
C MET A 440 -22.05 3.74 -2.92
N PHE A 441 -22.76 4.27 -3.93
CA PHE A 441 -22.22 4.53 -5.28
C PHE A 441 -22.61 5.90 -5.85
N GLY A 442 -23.21 6.74 -5.05
CA GLY A 442 -23.62 8.11 -5.41
C GLY A 442 -22.51 9.10 -5.08
N GLY A 443 -21.61 9.32 -6.00
CA GLY A 443 -20.65 10.41 -5.92
C GLY A 443 -19.22 9.97 -5.65
N GLY A 444 -18.48 9.66 -6.72
CA GLY A 444 -17.04 9.80 -6.64
C GLY A 444 -16.15 8.69 -7.18
N VAL A 445 -16.68 7.50 -7.54
CA VAL A 445 -15.80 6.43 -8.04
C VAL A 445 -16.03 6.06 -9.51
N MET A 446 -17.13 6.51 -10.12
CA MET A 446 -17.36 6.39 -11.58
C MET A 446 -17.69 7.72 -12.26
N GLY A 447 -17.52 8.85 -11.62
CA GLY A 447 -17.50 10.17 -12.23
C GLY A 447 -16.06 10.52 -12.56
N ASN A 448 -15.76 10.62 -13.84
CA ASN A 448 -14.50 11.01 -14.43
C ASN A 448 -13.80 12.13 -13.61
N PRO A 449 -12.71 11.88 -12.86
CA PRO A 449 -11.99 12.94 -12.14
C PRO A 449 -11.18 13.85 -13.08
N LEU A 450 -11.18 13.57 -14.38
CA LEU A 450 -10.29 14.21 -15.37
C LEU A 450 -10.94 15.24 -16.28
N VAL A 451 -12.25 15.53 -16.16
CA VAL A 451 -12.92 16.59 -16.94
C VAL A 451 -13.19 17.85 -16.12
N ALA A 452 -12.80 17.92 -14.87
CA ALA A 452 -12.81 19.17 -14.13
C ALA A 452 -11.44 19.86 -14.27
N GLY A 453 -11.31 20.64 -15.34
CA GLY A 453 -10.17 21.53 -15.50
C GLY A 453 -9.96 22.38 -14.26
N ASN A 454 -8.74 22.39 -13.77
CA ASN A 454 -8.11 23.38 -12.88
C ASN A 454 -8.92 23.84 -11.65
N ARG A 455 -9.50 22.90 -10.90
CA ARG A 455 -9.88 23.17 -9.51
C ARG A 455 -9.01 22.31 -8.61
N PRO A 456 -8.33 22.89 -7.60
CA PRO A 456 -7.62 22.07 -6.62
C PRO A 456 -8.61 21.07 -6.02
N ALA A 457 -8.18 19.83 -5.85
CA ALA A 457 -8.95 18.79 -5.16
C ALA A 457 -9.56 19.40 -3.89
N PRO A 458 -10.82 19.14 -3.57
CA PRO A 458 -11.36 19.58 -2.30
C PRO A 458 -10.55 18.84 -1.25
N GLY A 459 -9.64 19.59 -0.59
CA GLY A 459 -8.96 19.09 0.59
C GLY A 459 -10.02 18.53 1.51
N TRP A 460 -9.75 17.39 2.08
CA TRP A 460 -10.46 16.88 3.25
C TRP A 460 -10.50 18.03 4.26
N ARG A 461 -11.56 18.80 4.25
CA ARG A 461 -11.84 19.68 5.37
C ARG A 461 -12.16 18.77 6.53
N GLY A 462 -11.20 18.72 7.44
CA GLY A 462 -11.45 18.21 8.76
C GLY A 462 -12.79 18.74 9.27
N TYR A 463 -13.45 17.99 10.09
CA TYR A 463 -14.69 18.22 10.81
C TYR A 463 -15.04 19.70 11.03
N PRO A 464 -16.32 20.11 10.90
CA PRO A 464 -16.74 21.48 10.85
C PRO A 464 -16.66 22.15 12.23
N GLY A 465 -15.61 22.89 12.46
CA GLY A 465 -15.56 23.98 13.47
C GLY A 465 -15.79 25.32 12.80
N GLY A 466 -16.84 25.47 12.03
CA GLY A 466 -17.24 26.71 11.39
C GLY A 466 -18.61 27.16 11.89
N VAL A 467 -18.62 28.26 12.65
CA VAL A 467 -19.81 28.99 13.10
C VAL A 467 -20.73 29.25 11.91
N PRO A 468 -22.03 28.95 11.99
CA PRO A 468 -22.97 29.24 10.90
C PRO A 468 -23.13 30.73 10.68
N PRO A 469 -23.23 31.23 9.45
CA PRO A 469 -23.43 32.64 9.19
C PRO A 469 -24.82 33.09 9.71
N THR A 470 -24.81 34.11 10.53
CA THR A 470 -25.97 34.78 11.10
C THR A 470 -26.91 35.23 9.97
N LYS A 471 -28.13 34.72 9.94
CA LYS A 471 -29.21 35.18 9.08
C LYS A 471 -29.48 36.66 9.36
N LYS A 472 -29.23 37.52 8.37
CA LYS A 472 -29.68 38.91 8.38
C LYS A 472 -31.24 38.93 8.41
N LYS A 473 -31.84 39.41 9.48
CA LYS A 473 -33.25 39.68 9.62
C LYS A 473 -33.65 40.72 8.55
N LYS A 474 -34.52 40.34 7.63
CA LYS A 474 -35.26 41.26 6.76
C LYS A 474 -36.17 42.10 7.66
N LYS A 475 -35.99 43.44 7.63
CA LYS A 475 -36.93 44.40 8.22
C LYS A 475 -38.22 44.34 7.45
N GLU A 476 -39.30 43.87 8.09
CA GLU A 476 -40.67 44.09 7.62
C GLU A 476 -41.07 45.55 7.81
N LYS A 477 -41.49 46.19 6.71
CA LYS A 477 -42.13 47.50 6.73
C LYS A 477 -43.58 47.35 7.27
N LYS A 478 -43.83 47.91 8.43
CA LYS A 478 -45.23 48.15 8.94
C LYS A 478 -45.96 49.10 8.00
N LYS A 479 -47.00 48.62 7.35
CA LYS A 479 -48.07 49.47 6.77
C LYS A 479 -48.99 49.91 7.90
N LYS A 480 -49.13 51.21 8.04
CA LYS A 480 -50.23 51.88 8.80
C LYS A 480 -51.53 51.66 8.02
N GLY A 481 -52.55 51.16 8.67
CA GLY A 481 -53.93 51.16 8.21
C GLY A 481 -54.76 51.82 9.27
N PHE A 482 -55.42 52.85 8.87
CA PHE A 482 -56.43 53.66 9.57
C PHE A 482 -57.74 52.87 9.71
N GLY A 483 -58.56 53.24 10.76
CA GLY A 483 -60.01 53.04 10.67
C GLY A 483 -60.64 52.68 12.03
N THR A 484 -61.05 53.69 12.71
CA THR A 484 -62.40 54.04 13.32
C THR A 484 -63.17 52.93 14.06
N LEU A 485 -63.45 53.14 15.18
CA LEU A 485 -64.51 53.31 16.19
C LEU A 485 -64.24 52.56 17.47
#